data_6cb12c76b64400821d727c33ecbcc3e1
#
_entry.id   6cb12c76b64400821d727c33ecbcc3e1
#
_cell.length_a   1.000
_cell.length_b   1.000
_cell.length_c   1.000
_cell.angle_alpha   90.00
_cell.angle_beta   90.00
_cell.angle_gamma   90.00
#
_symmetry.space_group_name_H-M   'P 1'
#
loop_
_entity.id
_entity.type
_entity.pdbx_description
1 polymer ?
#
loop_
_entity_poly.entity_id
_entity_poly.type
_entity_poly.pdbx_seq_one_letter_code
_entity_poly.pdbx_strand_id
1 'polypeptide(L)'
;MVKLGFHVSIAGSLDLAVERAAALSCDTFQMFTRSPRVWAAKPISDGTALAFKKALERFGIGPAVDHMPYLPNPAAEKPDIYAKSIFTLTEELNRCHQLGIPYLVTHLGHHGKEDGHRKGQEKVISAIGQALDDSEGDTMILLENTANEKNTVGGTFA
;
A
#
# COMPACT_ATOMS: atom_id res chain seq x y z
N MET A 1 11.39 8.52 20.27
CA MET A 1 12.62 8.27 19.46
C MET A 1 12.16 8.14 18.01
N VAL A 2 12.89 8.71 17.04
CA VAL A 2 12.58 8.55 15.61
C VAL A 2 12.91 7.12 15.21
N LYS A 3 12.00 6.46 14.45
CA LYS A 3 12.23 5.13 13.88
C LYS A 3 12.74 5.26 12.45
N LEU A 4 13.80 4.56 12.11
CA LEU A 4 14.42 4.56 10.79
C LEU A 4 14.31 3.17 10.15
N GLY A 5 14.13 3.14 8.82
CA GLY A 5 14.03 1.90 8.09
C GLY A 5 14.12 2.07 6.58
N PHE A 6 14.05 0.95 5.88
CA PHE A 6 14.15 0.88 4.42
C PHE A 6 12.95 0.13 3.82
N HIS A 7 12.73 0.33 2.53
CA HIS A 7 11.87 -0.56 1.77
C HIS A 7 12.61 -1.86 1.47
N VAL A 8 12.11 -2.99 1.96
CA VAL A 8 12.77 -4.29 1.86
C VAL A 8 12.06 -5.23 0.89
N SER A 9 12.83 -6.16 0.32
CA SER A 9 12.31 -7.16 -0.61
C SER A 9 11.50 -8.24 0.10
N ILE A 10 10.39 -8.67 -0.51
CA ILE A 10 9.56 -9.80 -0.09
C ILE A 10 9.91 -11.11 -0.81
N ALA A 11 11.04 -11.18 -1.52
CA ALA A 11 11.44 -12.39 -2.25
C ALA A 11 11.54 -13.60 -1.30
N GLY A 12 10.92 -14.71 -1.68
CA GLY A 12 10.81 -15.92 -0.89
C GLY A 12 9.53 -15.96 -0.06
N SER A 13 9.45 -15.21 1.03
CA SER A 13 8.26 -15.12 1.89
C SER A 13 8.21 -13.80 2.65
N LEU A 14 7.04 -13.47 3.24
CA LEU A 14 6.84 -12.19 3.93
C LEU A 14 7.64 -12.09 5.24
N ASP A 15 7.82 -13.19 5.98
CA ASP A 15 8.64 -13.25 7.19
C ASP A 15 10.11 -12.97 6.90
N LEU A 16 10.64 -13.39 5.73
CA LEU A 16 11.99 -13.05 5.31
C LEU A 16 12.20 -11.54 5.08
N ALA A 17 11.14 -10.78 4.81
CA ALA A 17 11.24 -9.31 4.76
C ALA A 17 11.59 -8.73 6.13
N VAL A 18 11.03 -9.28 7.21
CA VAL A 18 11.37 -8.90 8.58
C VAL A 18 12.83 -9.21 8.91
N GLU A 19 13.31 -10.40 8.52
CA GLU A 19 14.72 -10.78 8.72
C GLU A 19 15.68 -9.85 7.97
N ARG A 20 15.32 -9.45 6.74
CA ARG A 20 16.10 -8.45 5.98
C ARG A 20 16.15 -7.10 6.64
N ALA A 21 15.02 -6.63 7.18
CA ALA A 21 14.97 -5.38 7.93
C ALA A 21 15.84 -5.47 9.19
N ALA A 22 15.79 -6.59 9.91
CA ALA A 22 16.64 -6.84 11.08
C ALA A 22 18.12 -6.83 10.73
N ALA A 23 18.51 -7.49 9.64
CA ALA A 23 19.91 -7.52 9.17
C ALA A 23 20.44 -6.12 8.80
N LEU A 24 19.56 -5.18 8.44
CA LEU A 24 19.87 -3.79 8.16
C LEU A 24 19.77 -2.88 9.41
N SER A 25 19.53 -3.45 10.58
CA SER A 25 19.34 -2.70 11.84
C SER A 25 18.18 -1.67 11.76
N CYS A 26 17.12 -2.01 11.05
CA CYS A 26 15.94 -1.16 10.94
C CYS A 26 15.12 -1.15 12.23
N ASP A 27 14.57 0.00 12.63
CA ASP A 27 13.54 0.11 13.68
C ASP A 27 12.14 -0.20 13.15
N THR A 28 11.91 0.10 11.87
CA THR A 28 10.68 -0.06 11.10
C THR A 28 11.05 -0.36 9.66
N PHE A 29 10.12 -0.78 8.82
CA PHE A 29 10.40 -1.00 7.40
C PHE A 29 9.13 -0.88 6.56
N GLN A 30 9.34 -0.61 5.27
CA GLN A 30 8.30 -0.66 4.26
C GLN A 30 8.50 -1.90 3.39
N MET A 31 7.40 -2.47 2.90
CA MET A 31 7.43 -3.58 1.97
C MET A 31 6.20 -3.55 1.06
N PHE A 32 6.18 -4.40 0.04
CA PHE A 32 4.96 -4.81 -0.64
C PHE A 32 4.40 -6.06 0.03
N THR A 33 3.09 -6.29 -0.03
CA THR A 33 2.50 -7.58 0.39
C THR A 33 2.38 -8.55 -0.79
N ARG A 34 2.52 -8.06 -2.03
CA ARG A 34 2.48 -8.80 -3.30
C ARG A 34 3.53 -8.30 -4.29
N SER A 35 3.64 -8.95 -5.45
CA SER A 35 4.43 -8.39 -6.56
C SER A 35 3.83 -7.06 -7.02
N PRO A 36 4.61 -5.96 -7.03
CA PRO A 36 4.07 -4.63 -7.35
C PRO A 36 3.80 -4.41 -8.84
N ARG A 37 4.13 -5.36 -9.71
CA ARG A 37 4.06 -5.23 -11.18
C ARG A 37 2.97 -6.06 -11.83
N VAL A 38 2.13 -6.73 -11.05
CA VAL A 38 1.04 -7.57 -11.55
C VAL A 38 -0.26 -7.29 -10.77
N TRP A 39 -1.39 -7.38 -11.45
CA TRP A 39 -2.70 -7.17 -10.83
C TRP A 39 -3.12 -8.31 -9.90
N ALA A 40 -2.83 -9.54 -10.31
CA ALA A 40 -3.23 -10.71 -9.53
C ALA A 40 -2.29 -10.92 -8.33
N ALA A 41 -2.87 -11.24 -7.19
CA ALA A 41 -2.14 -11.67 -6.00
C ALA A 41 -2.66 -13.01 -5.50
N LYS A 42 -1.77 -13.82 -4.95
CA LYS A 42 -2.19 -15.02 -4.22
C LYS A 42 -2.72 -14.62 -2.84
N PRO A 43 -3.76 -15.27 -2.33
CA PRO A 43 -4.18 -15.09 -0.95
C PRO A 43 -3.02 -15.36 0.02
N ILE A 44 -2.98 -14.62 1.12
CA ILE A 44 -2.06 -14.89 2.22
C ILE A 44 -2.68 -16.02 3.05
N SER A 45 -1.94 -17.11 3.27
CA SER A 45 -2.40 -18.16 4.17
C SER A 45 -2.24 -17.74 5.63
N ASP A 46 -3.06 -18.31 6.53
CA ASP A 46 -2.95 -18.06 7.97
C ASP A 46 -1.56 -18.40 8.50
N GLY A 47 -0.94 -19.48 7.96
CA GLY A 47 0.42 -19.86 8.30
C GLY A 47 1.45 -18.78 7.93
N THR A 48 1.30 -18.16 6.75
CA THR A 48 2.16 -17.05 6.31
C THR A 48 1.96 -15.81 7.18
N ALA A 49 0.72 -15.46 7.48
CA ALA A 49 0.42 -14.32 8.35
C ALA A 49 0.97 -14.53 9.76
N LEU A 50 0.81 -15.73 10.32
CA LEU A 50 1.35 -16.07 11.63
C LEU A 50 2.88 -16.04 11.65
N ALA A 51 3.55 -16.56 10.62
CA ALA A 51 5.02 -16.52 10.50
C ALA A 51 5.53 -15.08 10.47
N PHE A 52 4.88 -14.20 9.70
CA PHE A 52 5.22 -12.79 9.62
C PHE A 52 5.09 -12.08 10.98
N LYS A 53 3.95 -12.26 11.68
CA LYS A 53 3.72 -11.67 13.00
C LYS A 53 4.75 -12.16 14.05
N LYS A 54 5.04 -13.45 14.07
CA LYS A 54 6.09 -14.01 14.95
C LYS A 54 7.48 -13.47 14.64
N ALA A 55 7.78 -13.21 13.36
CA ALA A 55 9.06 -12.60 12.99
C ALA A 55 9.15 -11.15 13.51
N LEU A 56 8.08 -10.35 13.39
CA LEU A 56 8.03 -8.99 13.97
C LEU A 56 8.29 -9.01 15.49
N GLU A 57 7.61 -9.90 16.21
CA GLU A 57 7.80 -10.08 17.66
C GLU A 57 9.23 -10.51 17.99
N ARG A 58 9.76 -11.52 17.29
CA ARG A 58 11.10 -12.07 17.51
C ARG A 58 12.21 -11.03 17.38
N PHE A 59 12.11 -10.17 16.37
CA PHE A 59 13.13 -9.15 16.10
C PHE A 59 12.83 -7.80 16.76
N GLY A 60 11.64 -7.61 17.34
CA GLY A 60 11.23 -6.35 17.99
C GLY A 60 11.17 -5.16 17.01
N ILE A 61 10.88 -5.41 15.74
CA ILE A 61 10.85 -4.40 14.67
C ILE A 61 9.42 -4.03 14.34
N GLY A 62 9.16 -2.76 14.11
CA GLY A 62 7.86 -2.30 13.65
C GLY A 62 7.48 -0.90 14.14
N PRO A 63 6.31 -0.42 13.71
CA PRO A 63 5.35 -1.11 12.81
C PRO A 63 5.94 -1.34 11.42
N ALA A 64 5.50 -2.41 10.75
CA ALA A 64 5.70 -2.56 9.31
C ALA A 64 4.76 -1.61 8.57
N VAL A 65 5.15 -1.18 7.38
CA VAL A 65 4.36 -0.31 6.49
C VAL A 65 4.21 -1.03 5.15
N ASP A 66 2.98 -1.19 4.67
CA ASP A 66 2.74 -1.67 3.32
C ASP A 66 2.74 -0.52 2.31
N HIS A 67 3.09 -0.80 1.08
CA HIS A 67 3.00 0.14 -0.02
C HIS A 67 2.15 -0.45 -1.16
N MET A 68 1.24 0.35 -1.69
CA MET A 68 0.43 -0.05 -2.85
C MET A 68 1.31 -0.48 -4.03
N PRO A 69 0.91 -1.52 -4.79
CA PRO A 69 1.54 -1.85 -6.07
C PRO A 69 1.55 -0.68 -7.06
N TYR A 70 2.40 -0.75 -8.08
CA TYR A 70 2.58 0.36 -9.04
C TYR A 70 1.47 0.50 -10.09
N LEU A 71 0.68 -0.55 -10.33
CA LEU A 71 -0.34 -0.55 -11.39
C LEU A 71 -1.62 0.21 -11.05
N PRO A 72 -2.11 0.23 -9.80
CA PRO A 72 -3.31 0.96 -9.43
C PRO A 72 -3.18 2.47 -9.67
N ASN A 73 -4.26 3.05 -10.19
CA ASN A 73 -4.40 4.47 -10.41
C ASN A 73 -5.81 4.91 -9.97
N PRO A 74 -5.99 5.33 -8.71
CA PRO A 74 -7.30 5.74 -8.18
C PRO A 74 -7.85 7.02 -8.81
N ALA A 75 -7.04 7.75 -9.59
CA ALA A 75 -7.48 8.90 -10.39
C ALA A 75 -7.75 8.55 -11.86
N ALA A 76 -7.72 7.26 -12.24
CA ALA A 76 -7.78 6.86 -13.64
C ALA A 76 -9.04 7.33 -14.37
N GLU A 77 -8.85 7.82 -15.59
CA GLU A 77 -9.95 8.17 -16.50
C GLU A 77 -10.67 6.92 -17.03
N LYS A 78 -9.91 5.85 -17.32
CA LYS A 78 -10.43 4.58 -17.83
C LYS A 78 -11.19 3.81 -16.76
N PRO A 79 -12.49 3.48 -16.96
CA PRO A 79 -13.32 2.84 -15.93
C PRO A 79 -12.78 1.49 -15.46
N ASP A 80 -12.18 0.69 -16.35
CA ASP A 80 -11.63 -0.62 -16.02
C ASP A 80 -10.38 -0.52 -15.11
N ILE A 81 -9.53 0.47 -15.36
CA ILE A 81 -8.36 0.73 -14.49
C ILE A 81 -8.81 1.30 -13.14
N TYR A 82 -9.80 2.20 -13.15
CA TYR A 82 -10.37 2.76 -11.93
C TYR A 82 -10.96 1.67 -11.02
N ALA A 83 -11.82 0.81 -11.57
CA ALA A 83 -12.42 -0.29 -10.83
C ALA A 83 -11.38 -1.30 -10.30
N LYS A 84 -10.38 -1.66 -11.12
CA LYS A 84 -9.27 -2.51 -10.67
C LYS A 84 -8.44 -1.86 -9.57
N SER A 85 -8.30 -0.53 -9.58
CA SER A 85 -7.55 0.21 -8.56
C SER A 85 -8.28 0.18 -7.22
N ILE A 86 -9.60 0.37 -7.20
CA ILE A 86 -10.43 0.23 -6.00
C ILE A 86 -10.32 -1.20 -5.45
N PHE A 87 -10.56 -2.20 -6.30
CA PHE A 87 -10.44 -3.60 -5.90
C PHE A 87 -9.08 -3.93 -5.29
N THR A 88 -7.98 -3.47 -5.91
CA THR A 88 -6.64 -3.71 -5.38
C THR A 88 -6.39 -2.98 -4.06
N LEU A 89 -6.90 -1.75 -3.90
CA LEU A 89 -6.79 -1.00 -2.65
C LEU A 89 -7.52 -1.73 -1.51
N THR A 90 -8.75 -2.21 -1.76
CA THR A 90 -9.51 -3.04 -0.80
C THR A 90 -8.74 -4.32 -0.44
N GLU A 91 -8.18 -5.01 -1.45
CA GLU A 91 -7.36 -6.20 -1.18
C GLU A 91 -6.13 -5.89 -0.33
N GLU A 92 -5.41 -4.78 -0.58
CA GLU A 92 -4.23 -4.42 0.23
C GLU A 92 -4.62 -4.06 1.67
N LEU A 93 -5.74 -3.37 1.88
CA LEU A 93 -6.27 -3.10 3.23
C LEU A 93 -6.55 -4.40 3.99
N ASN A 94 -7.23 -5.37 3.35
CA ASN A 94 -7.51 -6.67 3.95
C ASN A 94 -6.21 -7.47 4.23
N ARG A 95 -5.22 -7.39 3.36
CA ARG A 95 -3.90 -8.01 3.56
C ARG A 95 -3.15 -7.36 4.72
N CYS A 96 -3.19 -6.03 4.84
CA CYS A 96 -2.65 -5.30 5.98
C CYS A 96 -3.32 -5.75 7.28
N HIS A 97 -4.65 -5.83 7.32
CA HIS A 97 -5.40 -6.32 8.47
C HIS A 97 -4.96 -7.75 8.85
N GLN A 98 -4.90 -8.67 7.89
CA GLN A 98 -4.48 -10.06 8.10
C GLN A 98 -3.04 -10.16 8.65
N LEU A 99 -2.12 -9.30 8.19
CA LEU A 99 -0.73 -9.25 8.63
C LEU A 99 -0.50 -8.43 9.92
N GLY A 100 -1.48 -7.65 10.37
CA GLY A 100 -1.33 -6.71 11.48
C GLY A 100 -0.47 -5.49 11.13
N ILE A 101 -0.50 -5.06 9.86
CA ILE A 101 0.19 -3.87 9.36
C ILE A 101 -0.72 -2.66 9.51
N PRO A 102 -0.34 -1.63 10.30
CA PRO A 102 -1.26 -0.51 10.59
C PRO A 102 -1.28 0.58 9.52
N TYR A 103 -0.37 0.56 8.55
CA TYR A 103 -0.22 1.64 7.58
C TYR A 103 -0.08 1.12 6.15
N LEU A 104 -0.87 1.69 5.23
CA LEU A 104 -0.80 1.46 3.78
C LEU A 104 -0.48 2.77 3.07
N VAL A 105 0.70 2.88 2.47
CA VAL A 105 1.09 4.02 1.64
C VAL A 105 0.54 3.85 0.23
N THR A 106 -0.06 4.90 -0.34
CA THR A 106 -0.56 4.89 -1.70
C THR A 106 -0.25 6.17 -2.46
N HIS A 107 0.17 6.04 -3.73
CA HIS A 107 0.14 7.14 -4.68
C HIS A 107 -1.30 7.49 -5.05
N LEU A 108 -1.57 8.77 -5.29
CA LEU A 108 -2.90 9.25 -5.68
C LEU A 108 -3.18 9.09 -7.19
N GLY A 109 -2.15 8.74 -7.96
CA GLY A 109 -2.26 8.43 -9.37
C GLY A 109 -2.27 9.65 -10.30
N HIS A 110 -2.75 9.42 -11.53
CA HIS A 110 -2.72 10.38 -12.62
C HIS A 110 -4.12 10.53 -13.20
N HIS A 111 -4.62 11.76 -13.27
CA HIS A 111 -5.89 12.04 -13.96
C HIS A 111 -5.72 12.02 -15.48
N GLY A 112 -6.81 11.76 -16.20
CA GLY A 112 -6.83 11.88 -17.66
C GLY A 112 -6.82 13.34 -18.12
N LYS A 113 -6.59 13.53 -19.42
CA LYS A 113 -6.58 14.88 -20.02
C LYS A 113 -7.97 15.54 -19.99
N GLU A 114 -9.04 14.74 -20.16
CA GLU A 114 -10.42 15.20 -20.19
C GLU A 114 -10.98 15.46 -18.80
N ASP A 115 -10.58 14.64 -17.82
CA ASP A 115 -11.05 14.76 -16.43
C ASP A 115 -10.48 16.01 -15.73
N GLY A 116 -9.21 16.31 -15.93
CA GLY A 116 -8.52 17.39 -15.23
C GLY A 116 -8.26 17.08 -13.75
N HIS A 117 -7.52 17.96 -13.08
CA HIS A 117 -7.02 17.74 -11.71
C HIS A 117 -8.16 17.57 -10.69
N ARG A 118 -9.18 18.46 -10.72
CA ARG A 118 -10.30 18.42 -9.77
C ARG A 118 -11.06 17.09 -9.82
N LYS A 119 -11.41 16.64 -11.02
CA LYS A 119 -12.12 15.36 -11.18
C LYS A 119 -11.24 14.16 -10.80
N GLY A 120 -9.92 14.26 -11.02
CA GLY A 120 -8.96 13.30 -10.52
C GLY A 120 -8.99 13.20 -9.00
N GLN A 121 -9.02 14.33 -8.29
CA GLN A 121 -9.13 14.36 -6.82
C GLN A 121 -10.46 13.75 -6.35
N GLU A 122 -11.59 14.12 -6.97
CA GLU A 122 -12.92 13.57 -6.65
C GLU A 122 -12.94 12.03 -6.80
N LYS A 123 -12.29 11.49 -7.86
CA LYS A 123 -12.14 10.05 -8.06
C LYS A 123 -11.30 9.39 -6.98
N VAL A 124 -10.18 9.97 -6.59
CA VAL A 124 -9.34 9.46 -5.50
C VAL A 124 -10.11 9.39 -4.20
N ILE A 125 -10.83 10.45 -3.84
CA ILE A 125 -11.65 10.49 -2.62
C ILE A 125 -12.71 9.38 -2.65
N SER A 126 -13.40 9.22 -3.78
CA SER A 126 -14.41 8.18 -3.95
C SER A 126 -13.80 6.77 -3.90
N ALA A 127 -12.65 6.56 -4.54
CA ALA A 127 -11.98 5.26 -4.56
C ALA A 127 -11.49 4.84 -3.16
N ILE A 128 -10.92 5.78 -2.41
CA ILE A 128 -10.46 5.53 -1.03
C ILE A 128 -11.67 5.26 -0.12
N GLY A 129 -12.73 6.09 -0.21
CA GLY A 129 -13.94 5.89 0.58
C GLY A 129 -14.54 4.50 0.36
N GLN A 130 -14.73 4.12 -0.91
CA GLN A 130 -15.26 2.80 -1.25
C GLN A 130 -14.35 1.66 -0.75
N ALA A 131 -13.02 1.77 -0.92
CA ALA A 131 -12.11 0.74 -0.46
C ALA A 131 -12.11 0.58 1.07
N LEU A 132 -12.25 1.67 1.83
CA LEU A 132 -12.38 1.65 3.28
C LEU A 132 -13.72 1.00 3.71
N ASP A 133 -14.83 1.33 3.03
CA ASP A 133 -16.14 0.76 3.32
C ASP A 133 -16.20 -0.75 3.03
N ASP A 134 -15.46 -1.22 2.01
CA ASP A 134 -15.45 -2.61 1.55
C ASP A 134 -14.33 -3.46 2.19
N SER A 135 -13.49 -2.87 3.06
CA SER A 135 -12.37 -3.57 3.72
C SER A 135 -12.62 -3.86 5.19
N GLU A 136 -11.84 -4.81 5.72
CA GLU A 136 -11.84 -5.14 7.14
C GLU A 136 -10.70 -4.42 7.89
N GLY A 137 -10.91 -4.17 9.20
CA GLY A 137 -9.89 -3.63 10.10
C GLY A 137 -9.81 -2.11 10.10
N ASP A 138 -8.71 -1.61 10.65
CA ASP A 138 -8.47 -0.19 10.94
C ASP A 138 -7.13 0.31 10.36
N THR A 139 -6.64 -0.31 9.30
CA THR A 139 -5.42 0.10 8.60
C THR A 139 -5.56 1.53 8.08
N MET A 140 -4.63 2.40 8.48
CA MET A 140 -4.61 3.80 8.05
C MET A 140 -3.97 3.92 6.66
N ILE A 141 -4.66 4.58 5.73
CA ILE A 141 -4.10 4.93 4.43
C ILE A 141 -3.26 6.20 4.56
N LEU A 142 -2.00 6.13 4.11
CA LEU A 142 -1.08 7.26 4.02
C LEU A 142 -0.98 7.72 2.56
N LEU A 143 -1.38 8.96 2.31
CA LEU A 143 -1.34 9.57 0.98
C LEU A 143 0.07 10.05 0.68
N GLU A 144 0.72 9.48 -0.32
CA GLU A 144 2.08 9.87 -0.70
C GLU A 144 2.07 11.08 -1.63
N ASN A 145 2.79 12.13 -1.23
CA ASN A 145 3.01 13.29 -2.08
C ASN A 145 3.94 12.94 -3.24
N THR A 146 3.57 13.39 -4.43
CA THR A 146 4.34 13.20 -5.67
C THR A 146 5.14 14.45 -6.05
N ALA A 147 6.07 14.29 -6.99
CA ALA A 147 6.93 15.39 -7.47
C ALA A 147 6.19 16.43 -8.35
N ASN A 148 4.85 16.45 -8.34
CA ASN A 148 4.02 17.35 -9.16
C ASN A 148 4.29 17.22 -10.67
N GLU A 149 4.45 15.99 -11.13
CA GLU A 149 4.56 15.72 -12.57
C GLU A 149 3.23 16.00 -13.27
N LYS A 150 3.28 16.13 -14.60
CA LYS A 150 2.10 16.40 -15.41
C LYS A 150 0.99 15.36 -15.14
N ASN A 151 -0.20 15.85 -14.82
CA ASN A 151 -1.41 15.07 -14.54
C ASN A 151 -1.37 14.24 -13.24
N THR A 152 -0.36 14.36 -12.37
CA THR A 152 -0.40 13.72 -11.06
C THR A 152 -1.41 14.39 -10.14
N VAL A 153 -2.04 13.58 -9.28
CA VAL A 153 -2.78 14.04 -8.12
C VAL A 153 -1.87 13.94 -6.90
N GLY A 154 -1.92 14.93 -6.00
CA GLY A 154 -1.10 14.94 -4.78
C GLY A 154 0.29 15.58 -4.92
N GLY A 155 0.51 16.38 -5.96
CA GLY A 155 1.74 17.18 -6.12
C GLY A 155 1.81 18.43 -5.23
N THR A 156 0.68 18.86 -4.66
CA THR A 156 0.57 20.03 -3.77
C THR A 156 -0.28 19.70 -2.55
N PHE A 157 -0.10 20.49 -1.47
CA PHE A 157 -0.92 20.40 -0.24
C PHE A 157 -2.15 21.32 -0.27
N ALA A 158 -2.44 21.93 -1.42
CA ALA A 158 -3.55 22.87 -1.59
C ALA A 158 -4.77 22.20 -2.20
#